data_516e9b90c21a21d588122656951da1f6
#
_entry.id   516e9b90c21a21d588122656951da1f6
#
_cell.length_a   1.000
_cell.length_b   1.000
_cell.length_c   1.000
_cell.angle_alpha   90.00
_cell.angle_beta   90.00
_cell.angle_gamma   90.00
#
_symmetry.space_group_name_H-M   'P 1'
#
loop_
_entity.id
_entity.type
_entity.pdbx_description
1 polymer ?
#
loop_
_entity_poly.entity_id
_entity_poly.type
_entity_poly.pdbx_seq_one_letter_code
_entity_poly.pdbx_strand_id
1 'polypeptide(L)'
;MATLLLNVLTPEGLAFEGETSYVSIPSKKGVLGLMPGYTTLISPLADKGVLKIVLPNHEERFFAISFGAVEVKKEKTIILTEKAFPTENEEEAKKLLKEPPFVSSYDNDRDVKTASYKIKKTLKEGQSS
;
A
#
# COMPACT_ATOMS: atom_id res chain seq x y z
N MET A 1 13.18 -8.84 23.60
CA MET A 1 12.33 -9.28 22.53
C MET A 1 12.77 -8.67 21.21
N ALA A 2 12.84 -9.48 20.17
CA ALA A 2 13.30 -8.97 18.87
C ALA A 2 12.22 -8.13 18.22
N THR A 3 12.63 -7.02 17.62
CA THR A 3 11.71 -6.14 16.91
C THR A 3 12.27 -5.79 15.54
N LEU A 4 11.40 -5.31 14.70
CA LEU A 4 11.72 -4.89 13.35
C LEU A 4 11.41 -3.39 13.24
N LEU A 5 12.42 -2.60 12.92
CA LEU A 5 12.21 -1.17 12.76
C LEU A 5 11.57 -0.91 11.39
N LEU A 6 10.48 -0.17 11.39
CA LEU A 6 9.72 0.09 10.18
C LEU A 6 9.51 1.56 9.95
N ASN A 7 9.75 2.00 8.71
CA ASN A 7 9.42 3.35 8.26
C ASN A 7 8.47 3.24 7.08
N VAL A 8 7.39 4.00 7.12
CA VAL A 8 6.46 4.10 5.99
C VAL A 8 6.50 5.54 5.50
N LEU A 9 6.96 5.72 4.27
CA LEU A 9 7.20 7.05 3.70
C LEU A 9 6.29 7.28 2.51
N THR A 10 5.78 8.50 2.42
CA THR A 10 4.99 8.95 1.28
C THR A 10 5.58 10.27 0.79
N PRO A 11 5.18 10.74 -0.40
CA PRO A 11 5.64 12.06 -0.85
C PRO A 11 5.26 13.18 0.11
N GLU A 12 4.24 12.98 0.94
CA GLU A 12 3.82 13.99 1.88
C GLU A 12 4.53 13.90 3.21
N GLY A 13 5.34 12.86 3.39
CA GLY A 13 6.10 12.73 4.60
C GLY A 13 6.02 11.35 5.21
N LEU A 14 6.46 11.26 6.46
CA LEU A 14 6.52 10.01 7.19
C LEU A 14 5.14 9.65 7.73
N ALA A 15 4.63 8.49 7.33
CA ALA A 15 3.32 8.03 7.80
C ALA A 15 3.42 7.19 9.06
N PHE A 16 4.54 6.47 9.22
CA PHE A 16 4.75 5.64 10.40
C PHE A 16 6.25 5.42 10.59
N GLU A 17 6.66 5.41 11.84
CA GLU A 17 8.04 5.07 12.19
C GLU A 17 8.03 4.46 13.59
N GLY A 18 8.62 3.27 13.71
CA GLY A 18 8.67 2.66 15.03
C GLY A 18 9.06 1.20 14.95
N GLU A 19 9.18 0.60 16.13
CA GLU A 19 9.47 -0.81 16.25
C GLU A 19 8.21 -1.61 16.13
N THR A 20 8.31 -2.76 15.45
CA THR A 20 7.17 -3.64 15.23
C THR A 20 7.57 -5.07 15.52
N SER A 21 6.59 -5.90 15.82
CA SER A 21 6.84 -7.32 15.99
C SER A 21 6.46 -8.10 14.73
N TYR A 22 5.61 -7.53 13.86
CA TYR A 22 5.17 -8.19 12.65
C TYR A 22 4.56 -7.16 11.72
N VAL A 23 4.81 -7.32 10.43
CA VAL A 23 4.25 -6.43 9.40
C VAL A 23 3.71 -7.27 8.27
N SER A 24 2.47 -7.03 7.87
CA SER A 24 1.86 -7.70 6.73
C SER A 24 1.73 -6.67 5.61
N ILE A 25 2.42 -6.92 4.51
CA ILE A 25 2.57 -5.95 3.42
C ILE A 25 1.95 -6.47 2.14
N PRO A 26 1.08 -5.70 1.49
CA PRO A 26 0.53 -6.13 0.21
C PRO A 26 1.59 -5.95 -0.89
N SER A 27 1.98 -7.05 -1.52
CA SER A 27 2.95 -6.99 -2.60
C SER A 27 2.33 -7.53 -3.87
N LYS A 28 2.99 -7.29 -5.00
CA LYS A 28 2.47 -7.77 -6.28
C LYS A 28 2.42 -9.28 -6.35
N LYS A 29 3.20 -9.95 -5.53
CA LYS A 29 3.22 -11.41 -5.52
C LYS A 29 2.35 -12.00 -4.43
N GLY A 30 1.57 -11.17 -3.73
CA GLY A 30 0.75 -11.60 -2.64
C GLY A 30 1.16 -10.92 -1.35
N VAL A 31 0.54 -11.33 -0.25
CA VAL A 31 0.83 -10.73 1.04
C VAL A 31 2.19 -11.20 1.54
N LEU A 32 3.02 -10.25 1.92
CA LEU A 32 4.35 -10.53 2.44
C LEU A 32 4.35 -10.28 3.94
N GLY A 33 4.58 -11.33 4.73
CA GLY A 33 4.65 -11.20 6.18
C GLY A 33 6.09 -11.11 6.62
N LEU A 34 6.42 -10.11 7.43
CA LEU A 34 7.78 -9.88 7.88
C LEU A 34 7.86 -9.95 9.39
N MET A 35 8.88 -10.66 9.88
CA MET A 35 9.21 -10.73 11.28
C MET A 35 10.67 -10.36 11.45
N PRO A 36 11.10 -10.04 12.68
CA PRO A 36 12.52 -9.70 12.90
C PRO A 36 13.45 -10.80 12.40
N GLY A 37 14.59 -10.40 11.88
CA GLY A 37 15.56 -11.38 11.39
C GLY A 37 15.42 -11.76 9.94
N TYR A 38 14.50 -11.15 9.24
CA TYR A 38 14.30 -11.46 7.83
C TYR A 38 15.52 -11.03 7.00
N THR A 39 15.72 -11.71 5.87
CA THR A 39 16.84 -11.40 4.99
C THR A 39 16.52 -10.18 4.13
N THR A 40 17.59 -9.61 3.56
CA THR A 40 17.45 -8.43 2.72
C THR A 40 16.69 -8.78 1.45
N LEU A 41 15.74 -7.90 1.09
CA LEU A 41 15.02 -8.05 -0.17
C LEU A 41 14.40 -6.73 -0.57
N ILE A 42 14.09 -6.60 -1.85
CA ILE A 42 13.35 -5.46 -2.39
C ILE A 42 12.19 -6.03 -3.18
N SER A 43 10.99 -5.51 -2.96
CA SER A 43 9.81 -6.05 -3.62
C SER A 43 8.85 -4.92 -3.96
N PRO A 44 8.20 -4.99 -5.13
CA PRO A 44 7.17 -3.98 -5.44
C PRO A 44 5.91 -4.23 -4.63
N LEU A 45 5.25 -3.15 -4.26
CA LEU A 45 3.97 -3.24 -3.59
C LEU A 45 2.88 -3.54 -4.61
N ALA A 46 1.76 -4.07 -4.12
CA ALA A 46 0.56 -4.17 -4.94
C ALA A 46 0.10 -2.77 -5.33
N ASP A 47 -0.76 -2.67 -6.34
CA ASP A 47 -1.25 -1.37 -6.78
C ASP A 47 -1.95 -0.66 -5.64
N LYS A 48 -2.63 -1.40 -4.79
CA LYS A 48 -3.20 -0.89 -3.55
C LYS A 48 -3.48 -2.06 -2.64
N GLY A 49 -3.53 -1.82 -1.34
CA GLY A 49 -3.79 -2.88 -0.40
C GLY A 49 -3.77 -2.38 1.03
N VAL A 50 -3.92 -3.31 1.95
CA VAL A 50 -3.94 -3.01 3.37
C VAL A 50 -2.60 -3.39 3.99
N LEU A 51 -1.99 -2.42 4.65
CA LEU A 51 -0.77 -2.63 5.41
C LEU A 51 -1.18 -2.82 6.87
N LYS A 52 -0.76 -3.94 7.46
CA LYS A 52 -1.05 -4.22 8.85
C LYS A 52 0.26 -4.25 9.64
N ILE A 53 0.31 -3.50 10.71
CA ILE A 53 1.48 -3.40 11.56
C ILE A 53 1.09 -3.87 12.95
N VAL A 54 1.86 -4.82 13.50
CA VAL A 54 1.65 -5.27 14.87
C VAL A 54 2.78 -4.75 15.71
N LEU A 55 2.45 -3.95 16.72
CA LEU A 55 3.43 -3.34 17.60
C LEU A 55 3.89 -4.35 18.66
N PRO A 56 5.02 -4.08 19.31
CA PRO A 56 5.52 -5.02 20.34
C PRO A 56 4.54 -5.25 21.49
N ASN A 57 3.64 -4.29 21.74
CA ASN A 57 2.63 -4.45 22.79
C ASN A 57 1.36 -5.13 22.28
N HIS A 58 1.42 -5.69 21.05
CA HIS A 58 0.32 -6.42 20.41
C HIS A 58 -0.78 -5.52 19.86
N GLU A 59 -0.63 -4.21 19.93
CA GLU A 59 -1.57 -3.30 19.26
C GLU A 59 -1.38 -3.40 17.75
N GLU A 60 -2.46 -3.21 17.03
CA GLU A 60 -2.44 -3.30 15.58
C GLU A 60 -2.72 -1.95 14.97
N ARG A 61 -2.04 -1.68 13.85
CA ARG A 61 -2.25 -0.46 13.09
C ARG A 61 -2.54 -0.88 11.65
N PHE A 62 -3.48 -0.18 11.04
CA PHE A 62 -3.90 -0.49 9.67
C PHE A 62 -3.81 0.74 8.81
N PHE A 63 -3.27 0.56 7.61
CA PHE A 63 -3.17 1.64 6.63
C PHE A 63 -3.67 1.14 5.30
N ALA A 64 -4.43 1.99 4.60
CA ALA A 64 -4.73 1.75 3.20
C ALA A 64 -3.58 2.39 2.42
N ILE A 65 -2.86 1.61 1.64
CA ILE A 65 -1.70 2.11 0.90
C ILE A 65 -1.85 1.83 -0.58
N SER A 66 -1.13 2.60 -1.38
CA SER A 66 -1.13 2.44 -2.82
C SER A 66 0.20 1.84 -3.25
N PHE A 67 0.52 1.98 -4.53
CA PHE A 67 1.70 1.35 -5.12
C PHE A 67 2.99 1.92 -4.53
N GLY A 68 4.07 1.23 -4.81
CA GLY A 68 5.39 1.64 -4.35
C GLY A 68 6.28 0.43 -4.22
N ALA A 69 7.15 0.46 -3.23
CA ALA A 69 8.11 -0.61 -3.02
C ALA A 69 8.42 -0.78 -1.54
N VAL A 70 8.81 -1.99 -1.18
CA VAL A 70 9.30 -2.26 0.15
C VAL A 70 10.75 -2.72 0.05
N GLU A 71 11.58 -2.17 0.90
CA GLU A 71 12.98 -2.56 1.00
C GLU A 71 13.22 -3.10 2.39
N VAL A 72 13.55 -4.39 2.48
CA VAL A 72 13.82 -5.05 3.75
C VAL A 72 15.33 -5.16 3.92
N LYS A 73 15.84 -4.56 4.99
CA LYS A 73 17.24 -4.67 5.35
C LYS A 73 17.32 -5.36 6.69
N LYS A 74 18.53 -5.80 7.04
CA LYS A 74 18.72 -6.56 8.26
C LYS A 74 18.15 -5.86 9.48
N GLU A 75 18.31 -4.54 9.56
CA GLU A 75 17.94 -3.81 10.77
C GLU A 75 16.74 -2.90 10.59
N LYS A 76 16.26 -2.77 9.35
CA LYS A 76 15.23 -1.76 9.10
C LYS A 76 14.49 -2.09 7.81
N THR A 77 13.18 -1.92 7.85
CA THR A 77 12.35 -2.08 6.67
C THR A 77 11.78 -0.71 6.31
N ILE A 78 11.84 -0.38 5.03
CA ILE A 78 11.34 0.89 4.52
C ILE A 78 10.27 0.59 3.49
N ILE A 79 9.09 1.17 3.69
CA ILE A 79 8.00 1.10 2.73
C ILE A 79 7.84 2.48 2.11
N LEU A 80 7.99 2.53 0.78
CA LEU A 80 7.77 3.75 0.02
C LEU A 80 6.47 3.56 -0.73
N THR A 81 5.48 4.39 -0.43
CA THR A 81 4.18 4.26 -1.06
C THR A 81 3.65 5.64 -1.43
N GLU A 82 2.84 5.69 -2.47
CA GLU A 82 2.30 6.96 -2.91
C GLU A 82 1.32 7.53 -1.89
N LYS A 83 0.50 6.68 -1.29
CA LYS A 83 -0.50 7.11 -0.31
C LYS A 83 -0.50 6.14 0.86
N ALA A 84 -0.74 6.66 2.06
CA ALA A 84 -0.86 5.83 3.25
C ALA A 84 -1.86 6.50 4.18
N PHE A 85 -3.05 5.92 4.31
CA PHE A 85 -4.10 6.47 5.16
C PHE A 85 -4.36 5.56 6.34
N PRO A 86 -4.16 6.05 7.57
CA PRO A 86 -4.43 5.23 8.76
C PRO A 86 -5.93 4.97 8.90
N THR A 87 -6.28 3.77 9.32
CA THR A 87 -7.66 3.40 9.59
C THR A 87 -7.72 2.65 10.91
N GLU A 88 -8.92 2.47 11.43
CA GLU A 88 -9.07 1.84 12.73
C GLU A 88 -9.02 0.33 12.68
N ASN A 89 -9.37 -0.26 11.53
CA ASN A 89 -9.34 -1.70 11.39
C ASN A 89 -9.19 -2.06 9.93
N GLU A 90 -9.05 -3.36 9.68
CA GLU A 90 -8.79 -3.83 8.33
C GLU A 90 -9.99 -3.60 7.41
N GLU A 91 -11.18 -3.75 7.92
CA GLU A 91 -12.37 -3.56 7.09
C GLU A 91 -12.50 -2.12 6.61
N GLU A 92 -12.17 -1.18 7.49
CA GLU A 92 -12.21 0.22 7.13
C GLU A 92 -11.17 0.51 6.05
N ALA A 93 -9.99 -0.08 6.18
CA ALA A 93 -8.95 0.09 5.18
C ALA A 93 -9.40 -0.46 3.83
N LYS A 94 -10.01 -1.64 3.83
CA LYS A 94 -10.50 -2.23 2.58
C LYS A 94 -11.58 -1.38 1.94
N LYS A 95 -12.43 -0.80 2.75
CA LYS A 95 -13.49 0.08 2.24
C LYS A 95 -12.88 1.32 1.61
N LEU A 96 -11.89 1.90 2.27
CA LEU A 96 -11.24 3.10 1.76
C LEU A 96 -10.56 2.86 0.42
N LEU A 97 -10.06 1.65 0.20
CA LEU A 97 -9.40 1.34 -1.06
C LEU A 97 -10.35 1.36 -2.24
N LYS A 98 -11.65 1.32 -2.01
CA LYS A 98 -12.65 1.36 -3.06
C LYS A 98 -13.15 2.77 -3.34
N GLU A 99 -12.57 3.76 -2.70
CA GLU A 99 -13.02 5.15 -2.79
C GLU A 99 -11.85 6.06 -3.20
N PRO A 100 -12.16 7.26 -3.69
CA PRO A 100 -11.07 8.21 -3.92
C PRO A 100 -10.32 8.46 -2.62
N PRO A 101 -9.00 8.71 -2.67
CA PRO A 101 -8.20 8.87 -3.87
C PRO A 101 -7.66 7.56 -4.45
N PHE A 102 -7.99 6.39 -3.88
CA PHE A 102 -7.49 5.13 -4.39
C PHE A 102 -8.17 4.72 -5.69
N VAL A 103 -9.41 5.17 -5.89
CA VAL A 103 -10.17 4.91 -7.11
C VAL A 103 -10.64 6.25 -7.63
N SER A 104 -10.32 6.56 -8.89
CA SER A 104 -10.72 7.84 -9.44
C SER A 104 -12.17 7.78 -9.92
N SER A 105 -12.80 8.96 -10.02
CA SER A 105 -14.15 9.02 -10.56
C SER A 105 -14.21 8.46 -11.99
N TYR A 106 -13.16 8.73 -12.74
CA TYR A 106 -13.08 8.24 -14.09
C TYR A 106 -13.09 6.72 -14.14
N ASP A 107 -12.34 6.10 -13.23
CA ASP A 107 -12.29 4.64 -13.18
C ASP A 107 -13.66 4.07 -12.84
N ASN A 108 -14.36 4.71 -11.92
CA ASN A 108 -15.70 4.26 -11.57
C ASN A 108 -16.65 4.34 -12.75
N ASP A 109 -16.57 5.44 -13.50
CA ASP A 109 -17.42 5.60 -14.68
C ASP A 109 -17.07 4.56 -15.73
N ARG A 110 -15.80 4.23 -15.87
CA ARG A 110 -15.37 3.28 -16.88
C ARG A 110 -15.75 1.86 -16.57
N ASP A 111 -16.00 1.60 -15.33
CA ASP A 111 -16.52 0.31 -14.97
C ASP A 111 -17.73 -0.02 -15.75
N VAL A 112 -18.29 0.99 -16.18
CA VAL A 112 -19.40 0.81 -17.01
C VAL A 112 -18.96 0.48 -18.40
N LYS A 113 -17.80 0.46 -18.93
CA LYS A 113 -17.35 0.21 -20.08
C LYS A 113 -16.21 -0.19 -20.57
N THR A 114 -15.86 -0.05 -20.71
CA THR A 114 -14.76 -0.25 -21.14
C THR A 114 -13.88 0.06 -21.32
N ALA A 115 -13.69 0.36 -21.00
CA ALA A 115 -13.04 0.72 -21.29
C ALA A 115 -12.24 1.02 -21.63
N SER A 116 -11.78 1.13 -21.52
CA SER A 116 -10.99 1.40 -21.95
C SER A 116 -10.33 1.82 -22.60
N TYR A 117 -10.45 2.01 -22.77
CA TYR A 117 -9.75 2.43 -23.53
C TYR A 117 -9.44 3.34 -23.66
N LYS A 118 -9.31 3.75 -22.91
CA LYS A 118 -9.11 4.44 -22.87
C LYS A 118 -8.53 5.21 -23.14
N ILE A 119 -8.30 5.44 -23.14
CA ILE A 119 -7.89 6.06 -23.49
C ILE A 119 -7.30 6.12 -24.15
N LYS A 120 -7.15 5.97 -24.56
CA LYS A 120 -6.86 5.94 -25.21
C LYS A 120 -7.06 6.34 -26.01
N LYS A 121 -7.43 6.46 -25.98
CA LYS A 121 -7.79 6.80 -26.61
C LYS A 121 -7.93 7.74 -26.77
N THR A 122 -7.76 8.27 -26.19
CA THR A 122 -8.05 8.92 -26.35
C THR A 122 -7.64 9.42 -26.78
N LEU A 123 -7.42 9.65 -26.79
CA LEU A 123 -7.35 9.79 -27.26
C LEU A 123 -7.29 9.70 -28.09
N LYS A 124 -7.49 9.50 -28.49
CA LYS A 124 -7.64 9.15 -29.22
C LYS A 124 -8.15 9.48 -29.77
N GLU A 125 -8.57 9.67 -29.39
CA GLU A 125 -9.20 9.61 -29.73
C GLU A 125 -9.35 10.24 -29.87
N GLY A 126 -9.06 10.85 -29.64
CA GLY A 126 -9.30 11.03 -29.68
C GLY A 126 -9.45 11.21 -29.78
N GLN A 127 -9.60 10.86 -29.26
CA GLN A 127 -10.06 10.46 -29.26
C GLN A 127 -10.51 10.55 -29.33
N SER A 128 -10.92 10.97 -29.24
CA SER A 128 -11.49 10.72 -29.25
C SER A 128 -11.73 10.81 -29.21
N SER A 129 -11.96 10.90 -28.84
CA SER A 129 -12.31 10.60 -28.61
C SER A 129 -12.28 10.59 -28.67
#